data_8b018b72b16413b831f08048e7aa2e58
#
_entry.id   8b018b72b16413b831f08048e7aa2e58
#
_cell.length_a   1.000
_cell.length_b   1.000
_cell.length_c   1.000
_cell.angle_alpha   90.00
_cell.angle_beta   90.00
_cell.angle_gamma   90.00
#
_symmetry.space_group_name_H-M   'P 1'
#
loop_
_entity.id
_entity.type
_entity.pdbx_description
1 polymer ?
#
loop_
_entity_poly.entity_id
_entity_poly.type
_entity_poly.pdbx_seq_one_letter_code
_entity_poly.pdbx_strand_id
1 'polypeptide(L)'
;MFDLTGKVALVTGANTGLGQGMAIALAKAGADIALIGRSKPAETLARIAKTGVKSHSILTDLDTADNVENIVAETVSTLGRADILVNNAGIIKRNDAIDFTPEDWDSVMNVNLRTLFFLSQAFARHIVSKKQSGKIINIASMLTFQGGIRVPAYTASKSGVGGLTKALANEWAKHGINVNAIAPGYFTTNNTAALQADELRNKEILERIPAGRWGQPDDMGGAVVFLASAASDYVQGITLPVDGGWLAR
;
A
#
# COMPACT_ATOMS: atom_id res chain seq x y z
N MET A 1 20.07 10.56 0.03
CA MET A 1 19.42 9.68 1.03
C MET A 1 18.04 9.25 0.55
N PHE A 2 17.20 10.16 0.04
CA PHE A 2 15.84 9.88 -0.46
C PHE A 2 15.77 9.67 -1.98
N ASP A 3 16.90 9.62 -2.66
CA ASP A 3 16.99 9.39 -4.10
C ASP A 3 16.74 7.92 -4.42
N LEU A 4 15.84 7.67 -5.36
CA LEU A 4 15.45 6.34 -5.83
C LEU A 4 15.85 6.10 -7.30
N THR A 5 16.74 6.95 -7.85
CA THR A 5 17.26 6.80 -9.21
C THR A 5 17.86 5.42 -9.42
N GLY A 6 17.46 4.76 -10.51
CA GLY A 6 17.87 3.40 -10.84
C GLY A 6 17.20 2.29 -10.01
N LYS A 7 16.17 2.60 -9.23
CA LYS A 7 15.30 1.64 -8.54
C LYS A 7 14.01 1.43 -9.31
N VAL A 8 13.37 0.28 -9.10
CA VAL A 8 12.06 -0.04 -9.65
C VAL A 8 11.09 -0.35 -8.51
N ALA A 9 9.97 0.35 -8.49
CA ALA A 9 8.90 0.18 -7.53
C ALA A 9 7.66 -0.45 -8.17
N LEU A 10 7.16 -1.53 -7.55
CA LEU A 10 5.89 -2.16 -7.86
C LEU A 10 4.83 -1.56 -6.92
N VAL A 11 3.74 -1.01 -7.47
CA VAL A 11 2.66 -0.42 -6.68
C VAL A 11 1.34 -1.04 -7.06
N THR A 12 0.71 -1.75 -6.12
CA THR A 12 -0.62 -2.35 -6.35
C THR A 12 -1.73 -1.34 -6.07
N GLY A 13 -2.82 -1.40 -6.85
CA GLY A 13 -3.94 -0.46 -6.72
C GLY A 13 -3.56 0.99 -7.06
N ALA A 14 -2.67 1.18 -8.04
CA ALA A 14 -2.08 2.48 -8.40
C ALA A 14 -2.93 3.33 -9.35
N ASN A 15 -4.18 2.95 -9.62
CA ASN A 15 -5.06 3.63 -10.57
C ASN A 15 -5.56 4.99 -10.05
N THR A 16 -5.86 5.07 -8.76
CA THR A 16 -6.47 6.24 -8.11
C THR A 16 -6.04 6.33 -6.64
N GLY A 17 -6.42 7.41 -5.98
CA GLY A 17 -6.31 7.57 -4.53
C GLY A 17 -4.89 7.44 -3.99
N LEU A 18 -4.73 6.72 -2.87
CA LEU A 18 -3.44 6.61 -2.19
C LEU A 18 -2.38 5.93 -3.05
N GLY A 19 -2.74 4.86 -3.77
CA GLY A 19 -1.80 4.15 -4.64
C GLY A 19 -1.28 5.03 -5.77
N GLN A 20 -2.14 5.86 -6.38
CA GLN A 20 -1.74 6.85 -7.36
C GLN A 20 -0.77 7.88 -6.76
N GLY A 21 -1.12 8.47 -5.60
CA GLY A 21 -0.27 9.45 -4.91
C GLY A 21 1.11 8.88 -4.59
N MET A 22 1.17 7.67 -4.05
CA MET A 22 2.43 6.99 -3.72
C MET A 22 3.26 6.66 -4.97
N ALA A 23 2.64 6.14 -6.03
CA ALA A 23 3.34 5.85 -7.29
C ALA A 23 3.98 7.11 -7.90
N ILE A 24 3.26 8.23 -7.88
CA ILE A 24 3.77 9.52 -8.37
C ILE A 24 4.89 10.05 -7.48
N ALA A 25 4.79 9.90 -6.16
CA ALA A 25 5.84 10.33 -5.24
C ALA A 25 7.14 9.54 -5.43
N LEU A 26 7.04 8.21 -5.61
CA LEU A 26 8.19 7.36 -5.92
C LEU A 26 8.82 7.72 -7.28
N ALA A 27 8.00 8.00 -8.29
CA ALA A 27 8.47 8.46 -9.60
C ALA A 27 9.20 9.80 -9.51
N LYS A 28 8.66 10.77 -8.75
CA LYS A 28 9.33 12.06 -8.49
C LYS A 28 10.66 11.90 -7.74
N ALA A 29 10.80 10.85 -6.93
CA ALA A 29 12.05 10.50 -6.26
C ALA A 29 13.04 9.72 -7.16
N GLY A 30 12.69 9.44 -8.42
CA GLY A 30 13.55 8.84 -9.44
C GLY A 30 13.35 7.36 -9.70
N ALA A 31 12.39 6.68 -9.06
CA ALA A 31 12.12 5.27 -9.32
C ALA A 31 11.33 5.07 -10.61
N ASP A 32 11.67 4.03 -11.38
CA ASP A 32 10.82 3.48 -12.43
C ASP A 32 9.64 2.73 -11.78
N ILE A 33 8.45 2.77 -12.38
CA ILE A 33 7.21 2.31 -11.71
C ILE A 33 6.50 1.21 -12.50
N ALA A 34 6.27 0.07 -11.86
CA ALA A 34 5.29 -0.92 -12.27
C ALA A 34 3.95 -0.67 -11.55
N LEU A 35 2.90 -0.40 -12.32
CA LEU A 35 1.55 -0.08 -11.83
C LEU A 35 0.68 -1.33 -11.98
N ILE A 36 0.24 -1.91 -10.86
CA ILE A 36 -0.52 -3.17 -10.84
C ILE A 36 -1.98 -2.89 -10.47
N GLY A 37 -2.92 -3.39 -11.27
CA GLY A 37 -4.34 -3.24 -10.97
C GLY A 37 -5.25 -3.82 -12.05
N ARG A 38 -6.57 -3.77 -11.83
CA ARG A 38 -7.58 -4.36 -12.72
C ARG A 38 -7.87 -3.56 -13.98
N SER A 39 -7.57 -2.27 -13.97
CA SER A 39 -7.83 -1.36 -15.10
C SER A 39 -6.62 -0.50 -15.40
N LYS A 40 -6.52 -0.05 -16.66
CA LYS A 40 -5.39 0.78 -17.10
C LYS A 40 -5.35 2.10 -16.32
N PRO A 41 -4.23 2.42 -15.64
CA PRO A 41 -4.09 3.63 -14.83
C PRO A 41 -3.68 4.84 -15.69
N ALA A 42 -4.54 5.25 -16.64
CA ALA A 42 -4.18 6.23 -17.68
C ALA A 42 -3.74 7.58 -17.09
N GLU A 43 -4.45 8.10 -16.09
CA GLU A 43 -4.09 9.36 -15.43
C GLU A 43 -2.75 9.23 -14.68
N THR A 44 -2.55 8.14 -13.95
CA THR A 44 -1.31 7.89 -13.22
C THR A 44 -0.12 7.82 -14.17
N LEU A 45 -0.26 7.09 -15.28
CA LEU A 45 0.77 7.00 -16.32
C LEU A 45 1.11 8.38 -16.90
N ALA A 46 0.09 9.19 -17.22
CA ALA A 46 0.30 10.55 -17.74
C ALA A 46 1.01 11.47 -16.74
N ARG A 47 0.74 11.31 -15.44
CA ARG A 47 1.42 12.09 -14.39
C ARG A 47 2.86 11.62 -14.18
N ILE A 48 3.12 10.31 -14.21
CA ILE A 48 4.46 9.72 -14.07
C ILE A 48 5.33 10.10 -15.28
N ALA A 49 4.79 10.08 -16.49
CA ALA A 49 5.53 10.47 -17.72
C ALA A 49 6.16 11.87 -17.63
N LYS A 50 5.57 12.79 -16.85
CA LYS A 50 6.12 14.14 -16.61
C LYS A 50 7.37 14.15 -15.73
N THR A 51 7.68 13.06 -15.05
CA THR A 51 8.89 12.93 -14.20
C THR A 51 10.10 12.41 -14.95
N GLY A 52 9.93 11.87 -16.16
CA GLY A 52 10.99 11.34 -17.00
C GLY A 52 11.42 9.91 -16.70
N VAL A 53 10.85 9.25 -15.67
CA VAL A 53 11.13 7.85 -15.36
C VAL A 53 10.30 6.90 -16.23
N LYS A 54 10.72 5.64 -16.34
CA LYS A 54 9.97 4.61 -17.05
C LYS A 54 8.77 4.15 -16.22
N SER A 55 7.72 3.73 -16.90
CA SER A 55 6.57 3.10 -16.24
C SER A 55 5.97 1.99 -17.11
N HIS A 56 5.47 0.96 -16.44
CA HIS A 56 4.78 -0.16 -17.06
C HIS A 56 3.49 -0.47 -16.29
N SER A 57 2.46 -0.93 -17.00
CA SER A 57 1.15 -1.26 -16.39
C SER A 57 0.88 -2.74 -16.53
N ILE A 58 0.69 -3.43 -15.42
CA ILE A 58 0.35 -4.85 -15.34
C ILE A 58 -1.12 -4.98 -14.96
N LEU A 59 -1.94 -5.48 -15.90
CA LEU A 59 -3.37 -5.63 -15.69
C LEU A 59 -3.67 -7.03 -15.13
N THR A 60 -4.07 -7.07 -13.87
CA THR A 60 -4.39 -8.33 -13.18
C THR A 60 -5.39 -8.07 -12.05
N ASP A 61 -6.20 -9.09 -11.75
CA ASP A 61 -7.00 -9.11 -10.54
C ASP A 61 -6.17 -9.68 -9.37
N LEU A 62 -6.30 -9.06 -8.22
CA LEU A 62 -5.64 -9.45 -6.98
C LEU A 62 -6.59 -10.16 -6.00
N ASP A 63 -7.78 -10.54 -6.46
CA ASP A 63 -8.74 -11.34 -5.68
C ASP A 63 -8.24 -12.79 -5.48
N THR A 64 -7.36 -13.25 -6.34
CA THR A 64 -6.59 -14.49 -6.18
C THR A 64 -5.09 -14.23 -6.16
N ALA A 65 -4.33 -15.17 -5.56
CA ALA A 65 -2.87 -15.08 -5.53
C ALA A 65 -2.19 -15.84 -6.70
N ASP A 66 -2.95 -16.29 -7.69
CA ASP A 66 -2.45 -17.20 -8.73
C ASP A 66 -1.42 -16.56 -9.67
N ASN A 67 -1.45 -15.22 -9.76
CA ASN A 67 -0.62 -14.49 -10.74
C ASN A 67 0.53 -13.68 -10.10
N VAL A 68 0.80 -13.83 -8.81
CA VAL A 68 1.77 -12.99 -8.10
C VAL A 68 3.22 -13.17 -8.58
N GLU A 69 3.61 -14.36 -8.97
CA GLU A 69 4.94 -14.62 -9.50
C GLU A 69 5.13 -13.96 -10.88
N ASN A 70 4.09 -13.99 -11.73
CA ASN A 70 4.11 -13.33 -13.02
C ASN A 70 4.20 -11.80 -12.90
N ILE A 71 3.59 -11.20 -11.89
CA ILE A 71 3.72 -9.75 -11.63
C ILE A 71 5.18 -9.37 -11.43
N VAL A 72 5.91 -10.11 -10.60
CA VAL A 72 7.33 -9.86 -10.35
C VAL A 72 8.16 -10.13 -11.61
N ALA A 73 7.92 -11.26 -12.29
CA ALA A 73 8.63 -11.65 -13.50
C ALA A 73 8.43 -10.63 -14.63
N GLU A 74 7.21 -10.17 -14.88
CA GLU A 74 6.89 -9.16 -15.89
C GLU A 74 7.52 -7.80 -15.56
N THR A 75 7.50 -7.39 -14.28
CA THR A 75 8.21 -6.17 -13.86
C THR A 75 9.69 -6.25 -14.18
N VAL A 76 10.34 -7.35 -13.81
CA VAL A 76 11.78 -7.55 -14.06
C VAL A 76 12.10 -7.63 -15.54
N SER A 77 11.30 -8.32 -16.34
CA SER A 77 11.54 -8.42 -17.78
C SER A 77 11.38 -7.09 -18.52
N THR A 78 10.48 -6.21 -18.05
CA THR A 78 10.17 -4.94 -18.70
C THR A 78 11.02 -3.77 -18.20
N LEU A 79 11.22 -3.68 -16.87
CA LEU A 79 11.93 -2.58 -16.23
C LEU A 79 13.34 -2.95 -15.74
N GLY A 80 13.75 -4.22 -15.89
CA GLY A 80 15.10 -4.72 -15.64
C GLY A 80 15.37 -5.15 -14.20
N ARG A 81 14.54 -4.75 -13.23
CA ARG A 81 14.71 -5.07 -11.80
C ARG A 81 13.41 -4.91 -11.00
N ALA A 82 13.45 -5.29 -9.73
CA ALA A 82 12.39 -5.05 -8.75
C ALA A 82 13.05 -4.78 -7.38
N ASP A 83 12.92 -3.58 -6.83
CA ASP A 83 13.59 -3.17 -5.59
C ASP A 83 12.62 -2.82 -4.46
N ILE A 84 11.46 -2.31 -4.81
CA ILE A 84 10.48 -1.78 -3.86
C ILE A 84 9.12 -2.38 -4.22
N LEU A 85 8.43 -2.91 -3.21
CA LEU A 85 7.04 -3.38 -3.33
C LEU A 85 6.14 -2.56 -2.42
N VAL A 86 5.13 -1.90 -2.98
CA VAL A 86 4.07 -1.21 -2.23
C VAL A 86 2.77 -2.00 -2.37
N ASN A 87 2.40 -2.72 -1.33
CA ASN A 87 1.14 -3.45 -1.23
C ASN A 87 0.02 -2.51 -0.79
N ASN A 88 -0.55 -1.78 -1.75
CA ASN A 88 -1.62 -0.82 -1.49
C ASN A 88 -3.01 -1.30 -1.90
N ALA A 89 -3.13 -2.23 -2.84
CA ALA A 89 -4.43 -2.75 -3.25
C ALA A 89 -5.24 -3.23 -2.03
N GLY A 90 -6.51 -2.86 -2.00
CA GLY A 90 -7.40 -3.26 -0.92
C GLY A 90 -8.83 -2.85 -1.20
N ILE A 91 -9.75 -3.64 -0.65
CA ILE A 91 -11.18 -3.40 -0.73
C ILE A 91 -11.78 -3.31 0.67
N ILE A 92 -12.92 -2.69 0.75
CA ILE A 92 -13.73 -2.59 1.97
C ILE A 92 -15.17 -2.99 1.67
N LYS A 93 -15.71 -3.89 2.49
CA LYS A 93 -17.13 -4.24 2.51
C LYS A 93 -17.74 -3.74 3.81
N ARG A 94 -18.93 -3.19 3.71
CA ARG A 94 -19.62 -2.57 4.86
C ARG A 94 -20.97 -3.22 5.08
N ASN A 95 -21.11 -3.91 6.21
CA ASN A 95 -22.37 -4.44 6.70
C ASN A 95 -22.31 -4.58 8.23
N ASP A 96 -23.43 -4.70 8.88
CA ASP A 96 -23.47 -5.01 10.32
C ASP A 96 -22.81 -6.37 10.55
N ALA A 97 -22.03 -6.48 11.62
CA ALA A 97 -21.21 -7.68 11.84
C ALA A 97 -22.05 -8.96 12.00
N ILE A 98 -23.29 -8.81 12.49
CA ILE A 98 -24.22 -9.93 12.64
C ILE A 98 -24.75 -10.48 11.29
N ASP A 99 -24.74 -9.64 10.25
CA ASP A 99 -25.25 -9.97 8.91
C ASP A 99 -24.11 -10.03 7.87
N PHE A 100 -22.86 -10.06 8.31
CA PHE A 100 -21.70 -10.06 7.41
C PHE A 100 -21.56 -11.43 6.75
N THR A 101 -21.54 -11.47 5.42
CA THR A 101 -21.53 -12.75 4.70
C THR A 101 -20.14 -13.37 4.57
N PRO A 102 -20.02 -14.71 4.45
CA PRO A 102 -18.75 -15.38 4.16
C PRO A 102 -18.08 -14.86 2.87
N GLU A 103 -18.86 -14.61 1.82
CA GLU A 103 -18.37 -14.14 0.53
C GLU A 103 -17.70 -12.74 0.65
N ASP A 104 -18.33 -11.83 1.39
CA ASP A 104 -17.79 -10.51 1.66
C ASP A 104 -16.53 -10.58 2.55
N TRP A 105 -16.54 -11.50 3.51
CA TRP A 105 -15.38 -11.78 4.35
C TRP A 105 -14.20 -12.30 3.51
N ASP A 106 -14.41 -13.36 2.73
CA ASP A 106 -13.38 -14.01 1.94
C ASP A 106 -12.80 -13.06 0.88
N SER A 107 -13.63 -12.30 0.19
CA SER A 107 -13.20 -11.29 -0.77
C SER A 107 -12.25 -10.26 -0.14
N VAL A 108 -12.60 -9.73 1.04
CA VAL A 108 -11.73 -8.77 1.75
C VAL A 108 -10.43 -9.42 2.21
N MET A 109 -10.49 -10.61 2.79
CA MET A 109 -9.30 -11.32 3.29
C MET A 109 -8.38 -11.73 2.14
N ASN A 110 -8.92 -12.15 1.01
CA ASN A 110 -8.15 -12.52 -0.17
C ASN A 110 -7.34 -11.33 -0.70
N VAL A 111 -7.99 -10.21 -1.00
CA VAL A 111 -7.29 -9.04 -1.56
C VAL A 111 -6.34 -8.41 -0.54
N ASN A 112 -6.85 -8.13 0.68
CA ASN A 112 -6.14 -7.28 1.63
C ASN A 112 -5.02 -7.99 2.39
N LEU A 113 -5.08 -9.32 2.51
CA LEU A 113 -4.13 -10.07 3.34
C LEU A 113 -3.48 -11.24 2.60
N ARG A 114 -4.28 -12.14 2.00
CA ARG A 114 -3.75 -13.33 1.35
C ARG A 114 -2.87 -12.99 0.15
N THR A 115 -3.37 -12.23 -0.79
CA THR A 115 -2.61 -11.85 -2.00
C THR A 115 -1.44 -10.93 -1.66
N LEU A 116 -1.60 -10.02 -0.69
CA LEU A 116 -0.50 -9.21 -0.15
C LEU A 116 0.66 -10.10 0.35
N PHE A 117 0.35 -11.16 1.10
CA PHE A 117 1.38 -12.08 1.60
C PHE A 117 2.10 -12.80 0.45
N PHE A 118 1.37 -13.42 -0.47
CA PHE A 118 1.97 -14.19 -1.55
C PHE A 118 2.75 -13.32 -2.54
N LEU A 119 2.30 -12.09 -2.82
CA LEU A 119 3.06 -11.14 -3.62
C LEU A 119 4.35 -10.70 -2.90
N SER A 120 4.28 -10.46 -1.59
CA SER A 120 5.48 -10.19 -0.78
C SER A 120 6.45 -11.36 -0.79
N GLN A 121 5.94 -12.61 -0.74
CA GLN A 121 6.76 -13.82 -0.82
C GLN A 121 7.42 -13.97 -2.20
N ALA A 122 6.68 -13.77 -3.30
CA ALA A 122 7.24 -13.83 -4.66
C ALA A 122 8.33 -12.76 -4.85
N PHE A 123 8.09 -11.55 -4.38
CA PHE A 123 9.08 -10.46 -4.38
C PHE A 123 10.32 -10.82 -3.54
N ALA A 124 10.13 -11.32 -2.32
CA ALA A 124 11.25 -11.71 -1.45
C ALA A 124 12.09 -12.84 -2.07
N ARG A 125 11.46 -13.87 -2.66
CA ARG A 125 12.16 -14.93 -3.41
C ARG A 125 13.05 -14.34 -4.51
N HIS A 126 12.54 -13.38 -5.27
CA HIS A 126 13.31 -12.69 -6.30
C HIS A 126 14.53 -11.97 -5.70
N ILE A 127 14.34 -11.14 -4.66
CA ILE A 127 15.42 -10.41 -3.98
C ILE A 127 16.51 -11.35 -3.47
N VAL A 128 16.12 -12.43 -2.78
CA VAL A 128 17.07 -13.42 -2.24
C VAL A 128 17.84 -14.13 -3.36
N SER A 129 17.15 -14.54 -4.44
CA SER A 129 17.78 -15.21 -5.58
C SER A 129 18.83 -14.34 -6.28
N LYS A 130 18.64 -13.02 -6.27
CA LYS A 130 19.56 -12.04 -6.88
C LYS A 130 20.60 -11.51 -5.89
N LYS A 131 20.56 -11.91 -4.62
CA LYS A 131 21.42 -11.40 -3.54
C LYS A 131 21.39 -9.86 -3.47
N GLN A 132 20.20 -9.29 -3.62
CA GLN A 132 19.95 -7.83 -3.57
C GLN A 132 19.29 -7.44 -2.25
N SER A 133 19.20 -6.14 -1.99
CA SER A 133 18.35 -5.59 -0.95
C SER A 133 16.98 -5.22 -1.51
N GLY A 134 15.94 -5.24 -0.67
CA GLY A 134 14.58 -4.88 -1.08
C GLY A 134 13.80 -4.17 0.01
N LYS A 135 12.77 -3.44 -0.40
CA LYS A 135 11.84 -2.73 0.50
C LYS A 135 10.42 -3.20 0.23
N ILE A 136 9.72 -3.63 1.28
CA ILE A 136 8.30 -3.97 1.23
C ILE A 136 7.55 -2.98 2.13
N ILE A 137 6.59 -2.28 1.57
CA ILE A 137 5.77 -1.28 2.23
C ILE A 137 4.31 -1.71 2.14
N ASN A 138 3.75 -2.16 3.24
CA ASN A 138 2.36 -2.59 3.31
C ASN A 138 1.47 -1.41 3.69
N ILE A 139 0.33 -1.26 3.01
CA ILE A 139 -0.65 -0.25 3.41
C ILE A 139 -1.64 -0.89 4.40
N ALA A 140 -1.39 -0.60 5.66
CA ALA A 140 -2.21 -0.94 6.80
C ALA A 140 -3.43 0.02 6.92
N SER A 141 -3.83 0.37 8.12
CA SER A 141 -4.91 1.32 8.42
C SER A 141 -4.81 1.76 9.88
N MET A 142 -5.47 2.83 10.26
CA MET A 142 -5.79 3.08 11.68
C MET A 142 -6.47 1.88 12.32
N LEU A 143 -7.23 1.09 11.54
CA LEU A 143 -7.89 -0.13 12.03
C LEU A 143 -6.91 -1.29 12.31
N THR A 144 -5.62 -1.09 12.11
CA THR A 144 -4.58 -1.97 12.66
C THR A 144 -4.45 -1.80 14.17
N PHE A 145 -4.80 -0.62 14.70
CA PHE A 145 -4.64 -0.26 16.11
C PHE A 145 -5.97 -0.14 16.87
N GLN A 146 -7.07 0.03 16.14
CA GLN A 146 -8.40 0.23 16.72
C GLN A 146 -9.47 -0.54 15.93
N GLY A 147 -10.66 -0.71 16.50
CA GLY A 147 -11.81 -1.30 15.81
C GLY A 147 -12.51 -0.31 14.88
N GLY A 148 -13.25 -0.84 13.91
CA GLY A 148 -14.16 -0.07 13.05
C GLY A 148 -15.59 -0.61 13.14
N ILE A 149 -16.58 0.25 12.92
CA ILE A 149 -17.99 -0.10 12.90
C ILE A 149 -18.38 -0.54 11.49
N ARG A 150 -19.10 -1.67 11.34
CA ARG A 150 -19.63 -2.23 10.08
C ARG A 150 -18.54 -2.66 9.07
N VAL A 151 -17.32 -2.92 9.54
CA VAL A 151 -16.17 -3.31 8.70
C VAL A 151 -15.36 -4.44 9.34
N PRO A 152 -15.98 -5.56 9.78
CA PRO A 152 -15.27 -6.59 10.54
C PRO A 152 -14.11 -7.22 9.76
N ALA A 153 -14.35 -7.66 8.51
CA ALA A 153 -13.32 -8.27 7.67
C ALA A 153 -12.18 -7.29 7.34
N TYR A 154 -12.50 -6.02 7.05
CA TYR A 154 -11.48 -5.00 6.81
C TYR A 154 -10.61 -4.77 8.05
N THR A 155 -11.22 -4.65 9.23
CA THR A 155 -10.47 -4.51 10.50
C THR A 155 -9.57 -5.73 10.73
N ALA A 156 -10.10 -6.94 10.60
CA ALA A 156 -9.32 -8.17 10.74
C ALA A 156 -8.15 -8.22 9.75
N SER A 157 -8.40 -7.92 8.47
CA SER A 157 -7.36 -7.91 7.44
C SER A 157 -6.24 -6.89 7.73
N LYS A 158 -6.59 -5.67 8.16
CA LYS A 158 -5.59 -4.62 8.43
C LYS A 158 -4.83 -4.86 9.73
N SER A 159 -5.46 -5.45 10.74
CA SER A 159 -4.77 -5.98 11.93
C SER A 159 -3.79 -7.10 11.55
N GLY A 160 -4.23 -8.02 10.68
CA GLY A 160 -3.37 -9.07 10.11
C GLY A 160 -2.17 -8.51 9.35
N VAL A 161 -2.35 -7.46 8.55
CA VAL A 161 -1.24 -6.77 7.85
C VAL A 161 -0.20 -6.24 8.83
N GLY A 162 -0.64 -5.64 9.95
CA GLY A 162 0.30 -5.17 11.00
C GLY A 162 1.10 -6.30 11.65
N GLY A 163 0.44 -7.42 11.97
CA GLY A 163 1.11 -8.62 12.49
C GLY A 163 2.07 -9.24 11.48
N LEU A 164 1.61 -9.38 10.22
CA LEU A 164 2.40 -9.94 9.13
C LEU A 164 3.64 -9.08 8.84
N THR A 165 3.52 -7.75 8.87
CA THR A 165 4.65 -6.83 8.71
C THR A 165 5.76 -7.12 9.70
N LYS A 166 5.44 -7.33 10.98
CA LYS A 166 6.41 -7.67 12.01
C LYS A 166 7.03 -9.06 11.78
N ALA A 167 6.22 -10.05 11.45
CA ALA A 167 6.69 -11.41 11.20
C ALA A 167 7.71 -11.45 10.05
N LEU A 168 7.36 -10.85 8.90
CA LEU A 168 8.21 -10.82 7.73
C LEU A 168 9.47 -9.97 7.93
N ALA A 169 9.37 -8.86 8.68
CA ALA A 169 10.53 -8.05 9.07
C ALA A 169 11.55 -8.86 9.86
N ASN A 170 11.10 -9.60 10.88
CA ASN A 170 11.96 -10.45 11.70
C ASN A 170 12.64 -11.55 10.89
N GLU A 171 11.90 -12.19 9.98
CA GLU A 171 12.39 -13.32 9.21
C GLU A 171 13.33 -12.92 8.08
N TRP A 172 13.00 -11.80 7.37
CA TRP A 172 13.67 -11.42 6.12
C TRP A 172 14.73 -10.34 6.28
N ALA A 173 14.88 -9.73 7.45
CA ALA A 173 15.92 -8.72 7.70
C ALA A 173 17.33 -9.24 7.40
N LYS A 174 17.64 -10.50 7.75
CA LYS A 174 18.91 -11.16 7.46
C LYS A 174 19.21 -11.32 5.96
N HIS A 175 18.19 -11.19 5.11
CA HIS A 175 18.31 -11.23 3.65
C HIS A 175 18.37 -9.83 3.02
N GLY A 176 18.49 -8.78 3.84
CA GLY A 176 18.54 -7.39 3.36
C GLY A 176 17.19 -6.85 2.90
N ILE A 177 16.07 -7.44 3.35
CA ILE A 177 14.73 -6.99 3.02
C ILE A 177 14.14 -6.22 4.21
N ASN A 178 13.81 -4.94 4.02
CA ASN A 178 13.06 -4.17 5.00
C ASN A 178 11.56 -4.35 4.75
N VAL A 179 10.82 -4.70 5.78
CA VAL A 179 9.36 -4.83 5.72
C VAL A 179 8.74 -3.90 6.75
N ASN A 180 8.01 -2.91 6.26
CA ASN A 180 7.34 -1.90 7.08
C ASN A 180 5.92 -1.65 6.57
N ALA A 181 5.10 -0.96 7.35
CA ALA A 181 3.76 -0.57 6.96
C ALA A 181 3.53 0.93 7.14
N ILE A 182 2.59 1.48 6.37
CA ILE A 182 2.01 2.81 6.59
C ILE A 182 0.55 2.60 6.98
N ALA A 183 0.09 3.29 8.02
CA ALA A 183 -1.30 3.32 8.44
C ALA A 183 -1.93 4.67 8.10
N PRO A 184 -2.65 4.76 6.96
CA PRO A 184 -3.35 5.99 6.60
C PRO A 184 -4.48 6.30 7.57
N GLY A 185 -4.68 7.59 7.87
CA GLY A 185 -5.87 8.11 8.51
C GLY A 185 -7.04 8.30 7.53
N TYR A 186 -7.80 9.34 7.73
CA TYR A 186 -8.87 9.75 6.83
C TYR A 186 -8.33 10.58 5.67
N PHE A 187 -8.39 10.03 4.48
CA PHE A 187 -7.92 10.64 3.23
C PHE A 187 -9.07 10.85 2.26
N THR A 188 -8.98 11.90 1.46
CA THR A 188 -9.91 12.14 0.33
C THR A 188 -9.62 11.14 -0.79
N THR A 189 -10.48 10.13 -0.89
CA THR A 189 -10.42 9.06 -1.90
C THR A 189 -11.82 8.62 -2.27
N ASN A 190 -11.95 7.83 -3.34
CA ASN A 190 -13.25 7.24 -3.72
C ASN A 190 -13.87 6.40 -2.57
N ASN A 191 -13.05 5.73 -1.77
CA ASN A 191 -13.53 4.90 -0.66
C ASN A 191 -14.14 5.70 0.51
N THR A 192 -13.83 6.99 0.59
CA THR A 192 -14.27 7.89 1.66
C THR A 192 -15.24 8.97 1.19
N ALA A 193 -15.56 9.01 -0.11
CA ALA A 193 -16.45 10.02 -0.69
C ALA A 193 -17.83 10.07 0.00
N ALA A 194 -18.41 8.90 0.31
CA ALA A 194 -19.69 8.83 1.02
C ALA A 194 -19.61 9.39 2.46
N LEU A 195 -18.47 9.24 3.14
CA LEU A 195 -18.26 9.81 4.48
C LEU A 195 -18.11 11.33 4.44
N GLN A 196 -17.52 11.86 3.36
CA GLN A 196 -17.36 13.29 3.17
C GLN A 196 -18.67 13.97 2.75
N ALA A 197 -19.53 13.25 2.02
CA ALA A 197 -20.84 13.74 1.59
C ALA A 197 -21.88 13.75 2.72
N ASP A 198 -21.69 12.96 3.78
CA ASP A 198 -22.52 12.97 4.99
C ASP A 198 -22.01 14.08 5.92
N GLU A 199 -22.75 15.19 6.02
CA GLU A 199 -22.36 16.39 6.77
C GLU A 199 -22.07 16.09 8.25
N LEU A 200 -22.90 15.26 8.89
CA LEU A 200 -22.72 14.90 10.29
C LEU A 200 -21.45 14.08 10.49
N ARG A 201 -21.29 13.06 9.68
CA ARG A 201 -20.13 12.15 9.73
C ARG A 201 -18.83 12.88 9.40
N ASN A 202 -18.86 13.75 8.39
CA ASN A 202 -17.73 14.57 8.01
C ASN A 202 -17.28 15.48 9.17
N LYS A 203 -18.25 16.15 9.82
CA LYS A 203 -17.98 17.01 10.97
C LYS A 203 -17.36 16.22 12.13
N GLU A 204 -17.95 15.08 12.53
CA GLU A 204 -17.43 14.22 13.60
C GLU A 204 -15.99 13.77 13.34
N ILE A 205 -15.69 13.40 12.08
CA ILE A 205 -14.34 12.98 11.67
C ILE A 205 -13.37 14.16 11.75
N LEU A 206 -13.72 15.32 11.20
CA LEU A 206 -12.87 16.50 11.21
C LEU A 206 -12.56 17.01 12.63
N GLU A 207 -13.54 17.01 13.53
CA GLU A 207 -13.37 17.41 14.92
C GLU A 207 -12.40 16.49 15.68
N ARG A 208 -12.25 15.25 15.23
CA ARG A 208 -11.33 14.29 15.83
C ARG A 208 -9.93 14.31 15.22
N ILE A 209 -9.73 14.84 14.01
CA ILE A 209 -8.40 14.95 13.40
C ILE A 209 -7.69 16.20 13.94
N PRO A 210 -6.59 16.08 14.71
CA PRO A 210 -5.87 17.25 15.24
C PRO A 210 -5.38 18.23 14.16
N ALA A 211 -5.01 17.72 12.98
CA ALA A 211 -4.61 18.54 11.83
C ALA A 211 -5.78 19.34 11.20
N GLY A 212 -7.03 19.12 11.61
CA GLY A 212 -8.22 19.85 11.17
C GLY A 212 -8.61 19.68 9.70
N ARG A 213 -8.05 18.69 9.02
CA ARG A 213 -8.33 18.42 7.61
C ARG A 213 -8.24 16.94 7.27
N TRP A 214 -8.91 16.54 6.20
CA TRP A 214 -8.67 15.27 5.53
C TRP A 214 -7.27 15.26 4.90
N GLY A 215 -6.61 14.11 4.93
CA GLY A 215 -5.39 13.89 4.16
C GLY A 215 -5.67 13.88 2.65
N GLN A 216 -4.71 14.32 1.87
CA GLN A 216 -4.72 14.19 0.42
C GLN A 216 -3.77 13.06 0.00
N PRO A 217 -4.00 12.36 -1.14
CA PRO A 217 -3.11 11.29 -1.60
C PRO A 217 -1.62 11.68 -1.60
N ASP A 218 -1.31 12.93 -1.88
CA ASP A 218 0.07 13.46 -1.88
C ASP A 218 0.69 13.50 -0.47
N ASP A 219 -0.09 13.57 0.62
CA ASP A 219 0.42 13.49 2.00
C ASP A 219 1.08 12.14 2.33
N MET A 220 0.79 11.09 1.53
CA MET A 220 1.47 9.79 1.65
C MET A 220 2.89 9.78 1.08
N GLY A 221 3.22 10.78 0.25
CA GLY A 221 4.45 10.81 -0.54
C GLY A 221 5.71 10.76 0.31
N GLY A 222 5.79 11.59 1.36
CA GLY A 222 6.97 11.62 2.25
C GLY A 222 7.21 10.28 2.94
N ALA A 223 6.16 9.66 3.47
CA ALA A 223 6.25 8.39 4.19
C ALA A 223 6.68 7.24 3.27
N VAL A 224 6.09 7.13 2.07
CA VAL A 224 6.43 6.06 1.12
C VAL A 224 7.85 6.21 0.60
N VAL A 225 8.31 7.42 0.28
CA VAL A 225 9.68 7.67 -0.18
C VAL A 225 10.70 7.40 0.94
N PHE A 226 10.39 7.79 2.19
CA PHE A 226 11.21 7.45 3.35
C PHE A 226 11.40 5.93 3.47
N LEU A 227 10.32 5.17 3.52
CA LEU A 227 10.38 3.72 3.69
C LEU A 227 10.94 2.98 2.48
N ALA A 228 10.89 3.56 1.28
CA ALA A 228 11.46 3.03 0.05
C ALA A 228 12.97 3.28 -0.11
N SER A 229 13.51 4.24 0.61
CA SER A 229 14.86 4.76 0.42
C SER A 229 15.88 4.24 1.43
N ALA A 230 17.16 4.55 1.21
CA ALA A 230 18.24 4.26 2.15
C ALA A 230 18.09 4.97 3.51
N ALA A 231 17.24 6.01 3.59
CA ALA A 231 16.92 6.69 4.86
C ALA A 231 16.29 5.76 5.89
N SER A 232 15.71 4.63 5.46
CA SER A 232 15.04 3.64 6.31
C SER A 232 15.76 2.29 6.40
N ASP A 233 17.05 2.20 6.07
CA ASP A 233 17.75 0.91 6.03
C ASP A 233 17.78 0.18 7.38
N TYR A 234 17.73 0.91 8.49
CA TYR A 234 17.66 0.33 9.84
C TYR A 234 16.25 0.33 10.45
N VAL A 235 15.22 0.63 9.65
CA VAL A 235 13.82 0.64 10.06
C VAL A 235 13.17 -0.68 9.66
N GLN A 236 12.68 -1.44 10.66
CA GLN A 236 12.12 -2.78 10.46
C GLN A 236 10.85 -2.99 11.30
N GLY A 237 9.83 -3.54 10.67
CA GLY A 237 8.62 -4.03 11.34
C GLY A 237 7.71 -2.96 11.92
N ILE A 238 7.93 -1.68 11.59
CA ILE A 238 7.08 -0.58 12.07
C ILE A 238 5.78 -0.49 11.27
N THR A 239 4.76 0.05 11.91
CA THR A 239 3.58 0.59 11.24
C THR A 239 3.53 2.08 11.52
N LEU A 240 3.83 2.88 10.50
CA LEU A 240 3.94 4.35 10.57
C LEU A 240 2.56 4.99 10.33
N PRO A 241 1.94 5.63 11.33
CA PRO A 241 0.72 6.40 11.10
C PRO A 241 0.98 7.64 10.22
N VAL A 242 0.10 7.85 9.24
CA VAL A 242 0.00 9.10 8.46
C VAL A 242 -1.46 9.51 8.53
N ASP A 243 -1.86 10.18 9.59
CA ASP A 243 -3.27 10.26 10.00
C ASP A 243 -3.70 11.65 10.54
N GLY A 244 -2.82 12.64 10.43
CA GLY A 244 -3.10 13.99 10.94
C GLY A 244 -3.23 14.05 12.47
N GLY A 245 -2.69 13.05 13.19
CA GLY A 245 -2.72 12.97 14.65
C GLY A 245 -3.92 12.19 15.21
N TRP A 246 -4.71 11.53 14.38
CA TRP A 246 -5.89 10.76 14.82
C TRP A 246 -5.58 9.75 15.93
N LEU A 247 -4.48 9.01 15.81
CA LEU A 247 -4.07 7.98 16.78
C LEU A 247 -3.29 8.54 17.98
N ALA A 248 -2.97 9.84 17.98
CA ALA A 248 -2.21 10.47 19.07
C ALA A 248 -3.10 10.84 20.26
N ARG A 249 -4.44 10.71 20.17
CA ARG A 249 -5.40 11.01 21.22
C ARG A 249 -6.57 10.01 21.27
#